data_f526912de39379de4f75c76fb2bdff3c
#
_entry.id   f526912de39379de4f75c76fb2bdff3c
#
_cell.length_a   1.000
_cell.length_b   1.000
_cell.length_c   1.000
_cell.angle_alpha   90.00
_cell.angle_beta   90.00
_cell.angle_gamma   90.00
#
_symmetry.space_group_name_H-M   'P 1'
#
loop_
_entity.id
_entity.type
_entity.pdbx_description
1 polymer ?
#
loop_
_entity_poly.entity_id
_entity_poly.type
_entity_poly.pdbx_seq_one_letter_code
_entity_poly.pdbx_strand_id
1 'polypeptide(L)'
;PHCVGALTDKAGREVFFYHLKETAVRRKKLLSGTSFEQYNQSGKERLPRIFLVIDNYGALKALLGEKEEEVIMRLASEGLSMGFSLIISASDISDIGGKLYEKIKTAFSLEMSDRFQYGDVLRQYHIPVLPKENQKGRGLCRAEGRVLEFQTALFDEKQTEYGCAKMVEEAGRKMRIVMDKEGITLPEKFPEIPAEPVFNRLVMAFDWKNGKLPLGYCLTTGEICAITPRKSHCFLISGNERCGKTNLLSCLAKGMLLLRSQVVIVDFEGKLQDFGKEIE
;
A
#
# COMPACT_ATOMS: atom_id res chain seq x y z
N PRO A 1 -4.32 10.60 8.28
CA PRO A 1 -5.53 10.56 7.45
C PRO A 1 -5.23 10.48 5.95
N HIS A 2 -4.09 11.00 5.48
CA HIS A 2 -3.74 11.04 4.06
C HIS A 2 -2.99 9.79 3.53
N CYS A 3 -2.60 8.84 4.39
CA CYS A 3 -1.97 7.61 3.97
C CYS A 3 -3.05 6.65 3.43
N VAL A 4 -2.97 6.32 2.14
CA VAL A 4 -3.93 5.42 1.46
C VAL A 4 -3.53 3.96 1.53
N GLY A 5 -2.24 3.67 1.74
CA GLY A 5 -1.72 2.32 1.90
C GLY A 5 -0.29 2.35 2.38
N ALA A 6 0.12 1.31 3.08
CA ALA A 6 1.49 1.07 3.51
C ALA A 6 1.84 -0.39 3.24
N LEU A 7 3.06 -0.64 2.78
CA LEU A 7 3.60 -1.98 2.59
C LEU A 7 4.75 -2.16 3.58
N THR A 8 4.50 -2.89 4.66
CA THR A 8 5.44 -3.14 5.74
C THR A 8 5.89 -4.60 5.83
N ASP A 9 5.18 -5.49 5.13
CA ASP A 9 5.46 -6.91 5.12
C ASP A 9 5.28 -7.52 3.71
N LYS A 10 5.68 -8.78 3.59
CA LYS A 10 5.56 -9.52 2.32
C LYS A 10 4.13 -9.93 1.98
N ALA A 11 3.27 -10.10 2.99
CA ALA A 11 1.93 -10.67 2.80
C ALA A 11 0.99 -9.68 2.08
N GLY A 12 1.09 -8.39 2.40
CA GLY A 12 0.28 -7.33 1.78
C GLY A 12 0.72 -6.89 0.38
N ARG A 13 1.86 -7.42 -0.13
CA ARG A 13 2.50 -6.93 -1.35
C ARG A 13 1.59 -7.00 -2.59
N GLU A 14 0.98 -8.14 -2.86
CA GLU A 14 0.14 -8.34 -4.04
C GLU A 14 -1.07 -7.40 -4.02
N VAL A 15 -1.73 -7.28 -2.88
CA VAL A 15 -2.86 -6.36 -2.67
C VAL A 15 -2.44 -4.91 -2.90
N PHE A 16 -1.33 -4.51 -2.30
CA PHE A 16 -0.81 -3.14 -2.42
C PHE A 16 -0.55 -2.77 -3.90
N PHE A 17 0.20 -3.59 -4.62
CA PHE A 17 0.53 -3.33 -6.03
C PHE A 17 -0.68 -3.45 -6.95
N TYR A 18 -1.63 -4.33 -6.64
CA TYR A 18 -2.91 -4.40 -7.35
C TYR A 18 -3.64 -3.06 -7.27
N HIS A 19 -3.88 -2.54 -6.06
CA HIS A 19 -4.60 -1.28 -5.86
C HIS A 19 -3.83 -0.06 -6.39
N LEU A 20 -2.52 -0.06 -6.28
CA LEU A 20 -1.66 0.98 -6.86
C LEU A 20 -1.83 1.03 -8.39
N LYS A 21 -1.79 -0.13 -9.05
CA LYS A 21 -2.03 -0.27 -10.50
C LYS A 21 -3.44 0.17 -10.89
N GLU A 22 -4.46 -0.33 -10.19
CA GLU A 22 -5.86 0.04 -10.47
C GLU A 22 -6.09 1.55 -10.30
N THR A 23 -5.49 2.16 -9.28
CA THR A 23 -5.55 3.61 -9.08
C THR A 23 -4.92 4.37 -10.25
N ALA A 24 -3.78 3.92 -10.75
CA ALA A 24 -3.13 4.53 -11.91
C ALA A 24 -4.00 4.38 -13.19
N VAL A 25 -4.59 3.19 -13.41
CA VAL A 25 -5.49 2.93 -14.54
C VAL A 25 -6.74 3.81 -14.46
N ARG A 26 -7.37 3.89 -13.28
CA ARG A 26 -8.55 4.73 -13.04
C ARG A 26 -8.25 6.21 -13.32
N ARG A 27 -7.11 6.72 -12.84
CA ARG A 27 -6.68 8.10 -13.11
C ARG A 27 -6.44 8.35 -14.58
N LYS A 28 -5.75 7.44 -15.27
CA LYS A 28 -5.51 7.58 -16.72
C LYS A 28 -6.82 7.66 -17.50
N LYS A 29 -7.82 6.85 -17.16
CA LYS A 29 -9.16 6.92 -17.77
C LYS A 29 -9.87 8.23 -17.44
N LEU A 30 -9.82 8.69 -16.19
CA LEU A 30 -10.48 9.92 -15.74
C LEU A 30 -9.90 11.15 -16.42
N LEU A 31 -8.59 11.20 -16.60
CA LEU A 31 -7.89 12.30 -17.24
C LEU A 31 -8.13 12.35 -18.77
N SER A 32 -8.48 11.22 -19.39
CA SER A 32 -8.87 11.15 -20.82
C SER A 32 -7.93 11.92 -21.76
N GLY A 33 -6.61 11.83 -21.52
CA GLY A 33 -5.58 12.51 -22.34
C GLY A 33 -5.23 13.93 -21.89
N THR A 34 -5.94 14.53 -20.94
CA THR A 34 -5.53 15.80 -20.32
C THR A 34 -4.47 15.58 -19.25
N SER A 35 -3.61 16.58 -19.00
CA SER A 35 -2.65 16.48 -17.89
C SER A 35 -3.35 16.64 -16.55
N PHE A 36 -2.71 16.12 -15.48
CA PHE A 36 -3.19 16.27 -14.11
C PHE A 36 -3.42 17.74 -13.72
N GLU A 37 -2.51 18.62 -14.10
CA GLU A 37 -2.59 20.05 -13.82
C GLU A 37 -3.78 20.70 -14.56
N GLN A 38 -3.94 20.41 -15.85
CA GLN A 38 -5.05 20.92 -16.64
C GLN A 38 -6.40 20.43 -16.12
N TYR A 39 -6.49 19.17 -15.74
CA TYR A 39 -7.69 18.61 -15.13
C TYR A 39 -8.08 19.37 -13.85
N ASN A 40 -7.12 19.59 -12.94
CA ASN A 40 -7.36 20.30 -11.68
C ASN A 40 -7.68 21.79 -11.87
N GLN A 41 -7.29 22.38 -13.00
CA GLN A 41 -7.65 23.76 -13.37
C GLN A 41 -9.04 23.87 -14.01
N SER A 42 -9.61 22.78 -14.49
CA SER A 42 -10.89 22.77 -15.22
C SER A 42 -12.15 23.00 -14.38
N GLY A 43 -12.01 23.21 -13.07
CA GLY A 43 -13.14 23.43 -12.14
C GLY A 43 -13.92 22.18 -11.75
N LYS A 44 -13.51 21.00 -12.20
CA LYS A 44 -14.02 19.70 -11.74
C LYS A 44 -13.50 19.38 -10.33
N GLU A 45 -13.98 18.28 -9.78
CA GLU A 45 -13.48 17.76 -8.52
C GLU A 45 -11.94 17.61 -8.56
N ARG A 46 -11.24 18.23 -7.60
CA ARG A 46 -9.78 18.22 -7.57
C ARG A 46 -9.26 16.85 -7.18
N LEU A 47 -8.39 16.31 -8.01
CA LEU A 47 -7.66 15.09 -7.70
C LEU A 47 -6.45 15.41 -6.81
N PRO A 48 -6.24 14.71 -5.69
CA PRO A 48 -5.04 14.87 -4.89
C PRO A 48 -3.82 14.27 -5.61
N ARG A 49 -2.63 14.85 -5.42
CA ARG A 49 -1.38 14.23 -5.84
C ARG A 49 -1.07 13.03 -4.92
N ILE A 50 -0.59 11.95 -5.50
CA ILE A 50 -0.17 10.76 -4.76
C ILE A 50 1.35 10.68 -4.75
N PHE A 51 1.93 10.62 -3.56
CA PHE A 51 3.36 10.35 -3.37
C PHE A 51 3.54 8.88 -3.01
N LEU A 52 4.29 8.15 -3.85
CA LEU A 52 4.78 6.82 -3.54
C LEU A 52 6.17 6.96 -2.94
N VAL A 53 6.28 6.70 -1.64
CA VAL A 53 7.55 6.77 -0.91
C VAL A 53 8.07 5.35 -0.72
N ILE A 54 9.26 5.08 -1.19
CA ILE A 54 9.93 3.78 -1.11
C ILE A 54 11.23 3.97 -0.33
N ASP A 55 11.26 3.44 0.88
CA ASP A 55 12.48 3.40 1.67
C ASP A 55 13.23 2.10 1.41
N ASN A 56 14.52 2.19 1.14
CA ASN A 56 15.41 1.09 0.79
C ASN A 56 14.91 0.27 -0.43
N TYR A 57 15.02 0.87 -1.60
CA TYR A 57 14.59 0.23 -2.85
C TYR A 57 15.29 -1.11 -3.13
N GLY A 58 16.55 -1.28 -2.74
CA GLY A 58 17.28 -2.54 -2.89
C GLY A 58 16.59 -3.68 -2.15
N ALA A 59 16.16 -3.44 -0.90
CA ALA A 59 15.42 -4.43 -0.12
C ALA A 59 14.04 -4.72 -0.73
N LEU A 60 13.33 -3.71 -1.20
CA LEU A 60 12.06 -3.91 -1.89
C LEU A 60 12.24 -4.72 -3.17
N LYS A 61 13.20 -4.36 -4.02
CA LYS A 61 13.49 -5.02 -5.30
C LYS A 61 13.74 -6.53 -5.15
N ALA A 62 14.42 -6.95 -4.08
CA ALA A 62 14.64 -8.36 -3.80
C ALA A 62 13.34 -9.15 -3.53
N LEU A 63 12.23 -8.47 -3.27
CA LEU A 63 10.91 -9.05 -3.01
C LEU A 63 9.95 -8.92 -4.18
N LEU A 64 10.22 -8.02 -5.14
CA LEU A 64 9.33 -7.74 -6.25
C LEU A 64 9.38 -8.85 -7.30
N GLY A 65 8.22 -9.14 -7.90
CA GLY A 65 8.12 -9.86 -9.16
C GLY A 65 8.09 -8.91 -10.35
N GLU A 66 8.21 -9.46 -11.56
CA GLU A 66 8.22 -8.68 -12.81
C GLU A 66 7.03 -7.73 -12.96
N LYS A 67 5.83 -8.18 -12.58
CA LYS A 67 4.59 -7.39 -12.68
C LYS A 67 4.60 -6.16 -11.77
N GLU A 68 5.18 -6.29 -10.59
CA GLU A 68 5.27 -5.22 -9.60
C GLU A 68 6.34 -4.19 -9.99
N GLU A 69 7.49 -4.67 -10.48
CA GLU A 69 8.52 -3.80 -11.06
C GLU A 69 7.97 -3.00 -12.25
N GLU A 70 7.16 -3.61 -13.11
CA GLU A 70 6.50 -2.92 -14.23
C GLU A 70 5.61 -1.77 -13.74
N VAL A 71 4.88 -1.94 -12.62
CA VAL A 71 4.07 -0.86 -12.04
C VAL A 71 4.95 0.31 -11.61
N ILE A 72 6.06 0.05 -10.91
CA ILE A 72 6.99 1.11 -10.49
C ILE A 72 7.59 1.81 -11.71
N MET A 73 8.05 1.06 -12.72
CA MET A 73 8.62 1.61 -13.94
C MET A 73 7.62 2.48 -14.71
N ARG A 74 6.38 2.04 -14.77
CA ARG A 74 5.30 2.80 -15.40
C ARG A 74 5.02 4.10 -14.65
N LEU A 75 4.94 4.06 -13.32
CA LEU A 75 4.76 5.25 -12.50
C LEU A 75 5.96 6.20 -12.61
N ALA A 76 7.18 5.69 -12.70
CA ALA A 76 8.38 6.51 -12.92
C ALA A 76 8.36 7.20 -14.30
N SER A 77 7.79 6.56 -15.32
CA SER A 77 7.75 7.09 -16.69
C SER A 77 6.57 8.01 -16.95
N GLU A 78 5.36 7.64 -16.53
CA GLU A 78 4.10 8.30 -16.88
C GLU A 78 3.41 8.95 -15.64
N GLY A 79 3.88 8.67 -14.44
CA GLY A 79 3.17 9.02 -13.19
C GLY A 79 2.90 10.50 -13.03
N LEU A 80 3.83 11.35 -13.44
CA LEU A 80 3.67 12.81 -13.32
C LEU A 80 2.39 13.30 -14.01
N SER A 81 2.10 12.82 -15.22
CA SER A 81 0.89 13.18 -15.98
C SER A 81 -0.40 12.71 -15.31
N MET A 82 -0.33 11.70 -14.45
CA MET A 82 -1.44 11.13 -13.67
C MET A 82 -1.50 11.67 -12.24
N GLY A 83 -0.61 12.59 -11.87
CA GLY A 83 -0.51 13.14 -10.52
C GLY A 83 0.17 12.21 -9.50
N PHE A 84 1.05 11.30 -9.95
CA PHE A 84 1.94 10.54 -9.09
C PHE A 84 3.33 11.14 -9.03
N SER A 85 3.95 11.04 -7.88
CA SER A 85 5.37 11.37 -7.67
C SER A 85 6.02 10.24 -6.87
N LEU A 86 7.22 9.80 -7.30
CA LEU A 86 7.98 8.78 -6.62
C LEU A 86 9.12 9.43 -5.83
N ILE A 87 9.29 8.99 -4.59
CA ILE A 87 10.42 9.31 -3.72
C ILE A 87 11.06 7.99 -3.34
N ILE A 88 12.31 7.81 -3.70
CA ILE A 88 13.00 6.52 -3.53
C ILE A 88 14.29 6.76 -2.76
N SER A 89 14.53 6.01 -1.69
CA SER A 89 15.84 5.91 -1.05
C SER A 89 16.53 4.61 -1.48
N ALA A 90 17.84 4.64 -1.58
CA ALA A 90 18.68 3.47 -1.85
C ALA A 90 20.05 3.66 -1.18
N SER A 91 20.68 2.59 -0.79
CA SER A 91 22.04 2.62 -0.23
C SER A 91 23.10 2.85 -1.30
N ASP A 92 22.86 2.30 -2.49
CA ASP A 92 23.72 2.44 -3.65
C ASP A 92 22.91 2.65 -4.92
N ILE A 93 23.47 3.33 -5.90
CA ILE A 93 22.81 3.59 -7.19
C ILE A 93 22.59 2.30 -7.99
N SER A 94 23.42 1.28 -7.80
CA SER A 94 23.28 -0.04 -8.41
C SER A 94 22.00 -0.76 -7.99
N ASP A 95 21.48 -0.48 -6.80
CA ASP A 95 20.21 -1.02 -6.32
C ASP A 95 19.04 -0.59 -7.21
N ILE A 96 19.07 0.66 -7.69
CA ILE A 96 18.01 1.26 -8.51
C ILE A 96 18.01 0.66 -9.92
N GLY A 97 19.17 0.39 -10.48
CA GLY A 97 19.33 -0.09 -11.85
C GLY A 97 19.13 1.00 -12.91
N GLY A 98 19.82 0.87 -14.04
CA GLY A 98 19.95 1.93 -15.04
C GLY A 98 18.61 2.42 -15.60
N LYS A 99 17.67 1.53 -15.91
CA LYS A 99 16.38 1.89 -16.51
C LYS A 99 15.53 2.79 -15.60
N LEU A 100 15.46 2.49 -14.30
CA LEU A 100 14.71 3.33 -13.35
C LEU A 100 15.47 4.62 -13.07
N TYR A 101 16.78 4.53 -12.92
CA TYR A 101 17.63 5.70 -12.69
C TYR A 101 17.51 6.75 -13.80
N GLU A 102 17.40 6.35 -15.07
CA GLU A 102 17.16 7.28 -16.19
C GLU A 102 15.88 8.12 -16.05
N LYS A 103 14.86 7.61 -15.35
CA LYS A 103 13.60 8.30 -15.11
C LYS A 103 13.67 9.30 -13.94
N ILE A 104 14.65 9.14 -13.05
CA ILE A 104 14.86 10.02 -11.89
C ILE A 104 15.57 11.28 -12.37
N LYS A 105 14.89 12.43 -12.26
CA LYS A 105 15.44 13.73 -12.70
C LYS A 105 16.10 14.51 -11.57
N THR A 106 15.69 14.28 -10.34
CA THR A 106 16.20 14.97 -9.14
C THR A 106 16.77 13.95 -8.19
N ALA A 107 18.02 14.13 -7.80
CA ALA A 107 18.69 13.25 -6.87
C ALA A 107 19.38 14.07 -5.76
N PHE A 108 19.39 13.48 -4.58
CA PHE A 108 20.09 13.97 -3.40
C PHE A 108 21.05 12.87 -2.95
N SER A 109 22.25 13.24 -2.56
CA SER A 109 23.22 12.31 -2.00
C SER A 109 23.54 12.75 -0.58
N LEU A 110 23.39 11.86 0.38
CA LEU A 110 23.94 12.04 1.73
C LEU A 110 25.41 11.54 1.74
N GLU A 111 25.99 11.36 2.91
CA GLU A 111 27.36 10.87 3.04
C GLU A 111 27.51 9.49 2.37
N MET A 112 28.51 9.35 1.50
CA MET A 112 28.85 8.13 0.76
C MET A 112 30.29 7.71 1.03
N SER A 113 30.53 6.41 0.97
CA SER A 113 31.86 5.85 1.23
C SER A 113 32.87 6.15 0.13
N ASP A 114 32.40 6.34 -1.11
CA ASP A 114 33.25 6.61 -2.25
C ASP A 114 32.89 7.95 -2.90
N ARG A 115 33.92 8.76 -3.14
CA ARG A 115 33.80 10.06 -3.81
C ARG A 115 33.18 9.97 -5.22
N PHE A 116 33.44 8.92 -5.96
CA PHE A 116 32.92 8.76 -7.33
C PHE A 116 31.41 8.56 -7.36
N GLN A 117 30.84 7.93 -6.32
CA GLN A 117 29.40 7.70 -6.21
C GLN A 117 28.59 9.01 -6.19
N TYR A 118 29.14 10.10 -5.64
CA TYR A 118 28.45 11.41 -5.73
C TYR A 118 28.26 11.85 -7.17
N GLY A 119 29.30 11.63 -8.01
CA GLY A 119 29.24 11.94 -9.43
C GLY A 119 28.15 11.17 -10.16
N ASP A 120 28.06 9.88 -9.85
CA ASP A 120 27.06 9.00 -10.43
C ASP A 120 25.63 9.41 -10.01
N VAL A 121 25.41 9.64 -8.71
CA VAL A 121 24.09 10.03 -8.19
C VAL A 121 23.65 11.39 -8.74
N LEU A 122 24.54 12.37 -8.79
CA LEU A 122 24.21 13.74 -9.23
C LEU A 122 24.35 13.95 -10.74
N ARG A 123 24.80 12.94 -11.49
CA ARG A 123 25.12 13.04 -12.94
C ARG A 123 26.04 14.20 -13.23
N GLN A 124 27.07 14.34 -12.40
CA GLN A 124 28.04 15.43 -12.50
C GLN A 124 29.44 14.86 -12.51
N TYR A 125 30.17 15.07 -13.60
CA TYR A 125 31.50 14.50 -13.77
C TYR A 125 32.52 15.05 -12.76
N HIS A 126 32.38 16.31 -12.39
CA HIS A 126 33.24 16.96 -11.41
C HIS A 126 32.40 17.46 -10.22
N ILE A 127 32.70 16.95 -9.03
CA ILE A 127 32.07 17.38 -7.79
C ILE A 127 33.00 18.39 -7.11
N PRO A 128 32.65 19.68 -7.10
CA PRO A 128 33.52 20.73 -6.57
C PRO A 128 33.58 20.75 -5.04
N VAL A 129 32.55 20.25 -4.38
CA VAL A 129 32.43 20.23 -2.92
C VAL A 129 32.01 18.85 -2.48
N LEU A 130 32.65 18.33 -1.44
CA LEU A 130 32.21 17.09 -0.76
C LEU A 130 31.50 17.47 0.55
N PRO A 131 30.49 16.69 0.97
CA PRO A 131 29.86 16.94 2.26
C PRO A 131 30.89 16.71 3.37
N LYS A 132 30.77 17.49 4.45
CA LYS A 132 31.66 17.35 5.59
C LYS A 132 31.44 15.97 6.23
N GLU A 133 32.53 15.22 6.38
CA GLU A 133 32.53 13.88 6.94
C GLU A 133 31.98 13.83 8.37
N ASN A 134 31.34 12.74 8.73
CA ASN A 134 30.79 12.47 10.05
C ASN A 134 29.71 13.47 10.51
N GLN A 135 29.07 14.16 9.59
CA GLN A 135 27.92 15.03 9.88
C GLN A 135 26.62 14.43 9.36
N LYS A 136 25.87 13.80 10.26
CA LYS A 136 24.56 13.21 9.93
C LYS A 136 23.63 14.23 9.27
N GLY A 137 23.02 13.83 8.15
CA GLY A 137 22.09 14.67 7.41
C GLY A 137 22.75 15.71 6.51
N ARG A 138 24.07 15.75 6.43
CA ARG A 138 24.79 16.57 5.46
C ARG A 138 24.79 15.86 4.10
N GLY A 139 24.57 16.59 3.01
CA GLY A 139 24.49 15.99 1.69
C GLY A 139 24.69 16.99 0.57
N LEU A 140 24.62 16.47 -0.66
CA LEU A 140 24.73 17.23 -1.89
C LEU A 140 23.45 17.11 -2.73
N CYS A 141 23.06 18.21 -3.35
CA CYS A 141 22.01 18.25 -4.35
C CYS A 141 22.45 19.06 -5.57
N ARG A 142 21.79 18.83 -6.69
CA ARG A 142 21.97 19.68 -7.88
C ARG A 142 20.79 20.62 -8.01
N ALA A 143 21.07 21.94 -7.90
CA ALA A 143 20.09 22.99 -8.09
C ALA A 143 20.66 24.05 -9.06
N GLU A 144 19.85 24.49 -10.03
CA GLU A 144 20.22 25.51 -11.01
C GLU A 144 21.54 25.23 -11.76
N GLY A 145 21.81 23.94 -12.04
CA GLY A 145 23.04 23.53 -12.71
C GLY A 145 24.28 23.48 -11.84
N ARG A 146 24.17 23.80 -10.53
CA ARG A 146 25.27 23.79 -9.57
C ARG A 146 25.08 22.66 -8.54
N VAL A 147 26.19 22.12 -8.06
CA VAL A 147 26.17 21.22 -6.91
C VAL A 147 26.26 22.07 -5.64
N LEU A 148 25.26 21.89 -4.78
CA LEU A 148 25.16 22.61 -3.50
C LEU A 148 25.19 21.59 -2.35
N GLU A 149 25.89 21.95 -1.30
CA GLU A 149 25.84 21.25 -0.02
C GLU A 149 24.61 21.70 0.77
N PHE A 150 23.91 20.78 1.41
CA PHE A 150 22.77 21.07 2.26
C PHE A 150 22.85 20.33 3.59
N GLN A 151 22.12 20.81 4.57
CA GLN A 151 21.88 20.13 5.85
C GLN A 151 20.42 19.82 6.00
N THR A 152 20.10 18.53 6.24
CA THR A 152 18.74 18.10 6.53
C THR A 152 18.28 18.67 7.87
N ALA A 153 17.07 19.18 7.93
CA ALA A 153 16.44 19.54 9.19
C ALA A 153 16.12 18.27 10.01
N LEU A 154 16.15 18.40 11.31
CA LEU A 154 15.70 17.33 12.20
C LEU A 154 14.17 17.26 12.20
N PHE A 155 13.65 16.05 12.18
CA PHE A 155 12.20 15.83 12.26
C PHE A 155 11.65 16.14 13.67
N ASP A 156 12.41 15.78 14.72
CA ASP A 156 12.11 16.08 16.11
C ASP A 156 13.39 16.47 16.87
N GLU A 157 13.30 17.43 17.78
CA GLU A 157 14.44 17.87 18.61
C GLU A 157 15.00 16.77 19.49
N LYS A 158 14.15 15.86 19.98
CA LYS A 158 14.54 14.75 20.86
C LYS A 158 15.12 13.55 20.13
N GLN A 159 14.93 13.43 18.81
CA GLN A 159 15.42 12.35 17.95
C GLN A 159 15.14 10.93 18.49
N THR A 160 14.05 10.74 19.23
CA THR A 160 13.63 9.42 19.72
C THR A 160 12.53 8.86 18.84
N GLU A 161 12.55 7.55 18.57
CA GLU A 161 11.48 6.88 17.81
C GLU A 161 10.09 7.14 18.39
N TYR A 162 10.00 7.11 19.73
CA TYR A 162 8.76 7.40 20.44
C TYR A 162 8.31 8.86 20.24
N GLY A 163 9.25 9.83 20.30
CA GLY A 163 8.96 11.24 20.05
C GLY A 163 8.43 11.47 18.64
N CYS A 164 9.10 10.89 17.64
CA CYS A 164 8.70 10.98 16.24
C CYS A 164 7.31 10.35 16.01
N ALA A 165 7.05 9.16 16.56
CA ALA A 165 5.75 8.48 16.42
C ALA A 165 4.61 9.34 17.02
N LYS A 166 4.82 9.90 18.22
CA LYS A 166 3.86 10.78 18.88
C LYS A 166 3.58 12.06 18.08
N MET A 167 4.60 12.66 17.50
CA MET A 167 4.43 13.85 16.64
C MET A 167 3.63 13.53 15.38
N VAL A 168 3.89 12.40 14.73
CA VAL A 168 3.12 11.93 13.55
C VAL A 168 1.67 11.70 13.93
N GLU A 169 1.41 11.07 15.07
CA GLU A 169 0.03 10.82 15.55
C GLU A 169 -0.70 12.16 15.83
N GLU A 170 -0.04 13.09 16.52
CA GLU A 170 -0.61 14.39 16.82
C GLU A 170 -0.88 15.22 15.55
N ALA A 171 0.07 15.22 14.60
CA ALA A 171 -0.13 15.85 13.31
C ALA A 171 -1.30 15.22 12.53
N GLY A 172 -1.39 13.90 12.52
CA GLY A 172 -2.52 13.19 11.91
C GLY A 172 -3.87 13.54 12.54
N ARG A 173 -3.91 13.69 13.86
CA ARG A 173 -5.12 14.12 14.58
C ARG A 173 -5.52 15.56 14.23
N LYS A 174 -4.55 16.48 14.21
CA LYS A 174 -4.78 17.88 13.82
C LYS A 174 -5.28 17.98 12.37
N MET A 175 -4.68 17.25 11.45
CA MET A 175 -5.12 17.18 10.04
C MET A 175 -6.55 16.69 9.94
N ARG A 176 -6.94 15.64 10.67
CA ARG A 176 -8.30 15.12 10.67
C ARG A 176 -9.31 16.17 11.10
N ILE A 177 -9.03 16.91 12.18
CA ILE A 177 -9.91 17.98 12.66
C ILE A 177 -10.11 19.06 11.59
N VAL A 178 -9.04 19.44 10.89
CA VAL A 178 -9.14 20.44 9.80
C VAL A 178 -9.99 19.90 8.65
N MET A 179 -9.76 18.65 8.23
CA MET A 179 -10.52 18.03 7.14
C MET A 179 -12.01 17.92 7.47
N ASP A 180 -12.34 17.52 8.69
CA ASP A 180 -13.75 17.42 9.14
C ASP A 180 -14.43 18.80 9.15
N LYS A 181 -13.71 19.86 9.55
CA LYS A 181 -14.22 21.24 9.52
C LYS A 181 -14.43 21.78 8.10
N GLU A 182 -13.57 21.41 7.18
CA GLU A 182 -13.61 21.87 5.79
C GLU A 182 -14.45 20.96 4.89
N GLY A 183 -15.03 19.89 5.45
CA GLY A 183 -15.82 18.92 4.70
C GLY A 183 -15.05 18.14 3.65
N ILE A 184 -13.71 17.99 3.85
CA ILE A 184 -12.83 17.28 2.93
C ILE A 184 -13.01 15.78 3.13
N THR A 185 -13.38 15.06 2.07
CA THR A 185 -13.50 13.61 2.08
C THR A 185 -12.11 12.97 2.20
N LEU A 186 -11.98 12.03 3.14
CA LEU A 186 -10.76 11.23 3.28
C LEU A 186 -10.55 10.33 2.06
N PRO A 187 -9.30 10.14 1.60
CA PRO A 187 -9.01 9.20 0.55
C PRO A 187 -9.36 7.77 0.99
N GLU A 188 -9.87 6.99 0.07
CA GLU A 188 -10.12 5.56 0.28
C GLU A 188 -8.81 4.82 0.51
N LYS A 189 -8.75 4.03 1.58
CA LYS A 189 -7.57 3.21 1.90
C LYS A 189 -7.54 1.96 1.05
N PHE A 190 -6.35 1.50 0.71
CA PHE A 190 -6.18 0.17 0.14
C PHE A 190 -6.64 -0.88 1.15
N PRO A 191 -7.38 -1.91 0.72
CA PRO A 191 -7.74 -3.02 1.59
C PRO A 191 -6.51 -3.73 2.13
N GLU A 192 -6.57 -4.13 3.40
CA GLU A 192 -5.51 -4.89 4.05
C GLU A 192 -6.07 -6.24 4.48
N ILE A 193 -5.31 -7.31 4.23
CA ILE A 193 -5.64 -8.64 4.72
C ILE A 193 -5.13 -8.73 6.15
N PRO A 194 -5.98 -9.02 7.16
CA PRO A 194 -5.52 -9.21 8.52
C PRO A 194 -4.50 -10.36 8.61
N ALA A 195 -3.44 -10.21 9.40
CA ALA A 195 -2.46 -11.27 9.64
C ALA A 195 -3.13 -12.56 10.17
N GLU A 196 -4.17 -12.39 10.99
CA GLU A 196 -5.02 -13.47 11.47
C GLU A 196 -6.47 -13.21 11.01
N PRO A 197 -6.91 -13.83 9.91
CA PRO A 197 -8.24 -13.63 9.35
C PRO A 197 -9.30 -14.45 10.11
N VAL A 198 -9.61 -14.06 11.35
CA VAL A 198 -10.64 -14.73 12.16
C VAL A 198 -12.05 -14.37 11.67
N PHE A 199 -12.94 -15.38 11.69
CA PHE A 199 -14.31 -15.27 11.20
C PHE A 199 -15.11 -14.11 11.83
N ASN A 200 -14.97 -13.87 13.12
CA ASN A 200 -15.69 -12.78 13.79
C ASN A 200 -15.31 -11.38 13.21
N ARG A 201 -14.05 -11.15 12.88
CA ARG A 201 -13.61 -9.90 12.21
C ARG A 201 -14.18 -9.79 10.80
N LEU A 202 -14.20 -10.92 10.08
CA LEU A 202 -14.79 -11.01 8.74
C LEU A 202 -16.29 -10.66 8.78
N VAL A 203 -17.02 -11.20 9.74
CA VAL A 203 -18.46 -10.94 9.95
C VAL A 203 -18.75 -9.47 10.25
N MET A 204 -17.92 -8.83 11.08
CA MET A 204 -18.09 -7.40 11.41
C MET A 204 -17.80 -6.47 10.23
N ALA A 205 -16.90 -6.86 9.34
CA ALA A 205 -16.53 -6.06 8.18
C ALA A 205 -17.43 -6.30 6.95
N PHE A 206 -18.27 -7.36 6.99
CA PHE A 206 -19.04 -7.81 5.83
C PHE A 206 -20.42 -7.14 5.72
N ASP A 207 -20.78 -6.71 4.51
CA ASP A 207 -22.13 -6.20 4.22
C ASP A 207 -23.12 -7.34 3.95
N TRP A 208 -23.98 -7.65 4.93
CA TRP A 208 -24.95 -8.73 4.91
C TRP A 208 -26.22 -8.44 4.09
N LYS A 209 -26.39 -7.22 3.56
CA LYS A 209 -27.66 -6.78 2.92
C LYS A 209 -28.09 -7.60 1.71
N ASN A 210 -27.13 -8.26 1.03
CA ASN A 210 -27.40 -8.96 -0.22
C ASN A 210 -27.59 -10.48 -0.08
N GLY A 211 -27.71 -11.02 1.13
CA GLY A 211 -27.85 -12.46 1.39
C GLY A 211 -26.66 -13.28 0.88
N LYS A 212 -25.48 -12.68 0.87
CA LYS A 212 -24.20 -13.35 0.54
C LYS A 212 -23.58 -13.96 1.78
N LEU A 213 -22.77 -14.99 1.61
CA LEU A 213 -21.98 -15.63 2.66
C LEU A 213 -20.49 -15.34 2.45
N PRO A 214 -19.81 -14.73 3.42
CA PRO A 214 -18.38 -14.48 3.32
C PRO A 214 -17.58 -15.78 3.45
N LEU A 215 -16.55 -15.94 2.62
CA LEU A 215 -15.62 -17.08 2.65
C LEU A 215 -14.28 -16.71 3.30
N GLY A 216 -13.82 -15.49 3.12
CA GLY A 216 -12.50 -15.02 3.50
C GLY A 216 -12.08 -13.81 2.69
N TYR A 217 -10.78 -13.56 2.62
CA TYR A 217 -10.20 -12.43 1.87
C TYR A 217 -9.58 -12.92 0.55
N CYS A 218 -9.80 -12.16 -0.51
CA CYS A 218 -9.10 -12.36 -1.78
C CYS A 218 -7.64 -11.92 -1.62
N LEU A 219 -6.69 -12.81 -1.84
CA LEU A 219 -5.26 -12.50 -1.67
C LEU A 219 -4.75 -11.45 -2.66
N THR A 220 -5.42 -11.28 -3.78
CA THR A 220 -5.03 -10.29 -4.80
C THR A 220 -5.63 -8.91 -4.53
N THR A 221 -6.92 -8.86 -4.17
CA THR A 221 -7.63 -7.58 -4.01
C THR A 221 -7.75 -7.12 -2.56
N GLY A 222 -7.52 -8.00 -1.58
CA GLY A 222 -7.78 -7.72 -0.17
C GLY A 222 -9.27 -7.64 0.20
N GLU A 223 -10.16 -7.73 -0.78
CA GLU A 223 -11.60 -7.67 -0.55
C GLU A 223 -12.14 -8.98 0.02
N ILE A 224 -13.31 -8.91 0.65
CA ILE A 224 -13.97 -10.10 1.17
C ILE A 224 -14.59 -10.89 0.01
N CYS A 225 -14.11 -12.12 -0.19
CA CYS A 225 -14.71 -13.09 -1.08
C CYS A 225 -16.00 -13.64 -0.47
N ALA A 226 -17.09 -13.66 -1.25
CA ALA A 226 -18.37 -14.17 -0.78
C ALA A 226 -19.09 -14.97 -1.88
N ILE A 227 -19.88 -15.95 -1.45
CA ILE A 227 -20.80 -16.68 -2.33
C ILE A 227 -22.22 -16.18 -2.18
N THR A 228 -23.04 -16.39 -3.22
CA THR A 228 -24.45 -16.04 -3.20
C THR A 228 -25.28 -17.32 -3.23
N PRO A 229 -25.80 -17.83 -2.08
CA PRO A 229 -26.53 -19.10 -2.05
C PRO A 229 -27.74 -19.14 -2.96
N ARG A 230 -28.40 -18.01 -3.18
CA ARG A 230 -29.56 -17.92 -4.09
C ARG A 230 -29.24 -18.19 -5.56
N LYS A 231 -27.96 -18.09 -5.96
CA LYS A 231 -27.53 -18.34 -7.35
C LYS A 231 -27.11 -19.79 -7.61
N SER A 232 -26.88 -20.57 -6.57
CA SER A 232 -26.52 -21.98 -6.66
C SER A 232 -27.13 -22.74 -5.50
N HIS A 233 -27.72 -23.88 -5.79
CA HIS A 233 -28.36 -24.74 -4.80
C HIS A 233 -27.47 -25.89 -4.32
N CYS A 234 -26.29 -26.04 -4.89
CA CYS A 234 -25.35 -27.08 -4.54
C CYS A 234 -23.92 -26.54 -4.57
N PHE A 235 -23.17 -26.76 -3.51
CA PHE A 235 -21.78 -26.35 -3.38
C PHE A 235 -20.93 -27.56 -3.00
N LEU A 236 -19.80 -27.73 -3.67
CA LEU A 236 -18.81 -28.75 -3.35
C LEU A 236 -17.58 -28.08 -2.72
N ILE A 237 -17.17 -28.57 -1.56
CA ILE A 237 -15.90 -28.22 -0.93
C ILE A 237 -14.99 -29.44 -1.03
N SER A 238 -13.93 -29.35 -1.81
CA SER A 238 -12.95 -30.43 -2.03
C SER A 238 -11.55 -29.96 -1.60
N GLY A 239 -10.73 -30.89 -1.16
CA GLY A 239 -9.34 -30.63 -0.78
C GLY A 239 -8.73 -31.84 -0.03
N ASN A 240 -7.41 -31.84 0.12
CA ASN A 240 -6.67 -32.86 0.82
C ASN A 240 -7.03 -32.92 2.32
N GLU A 241 -6.56 -33.93 3.02
CA GLU A 241 -6.70 -33.97 4.47
C GLU A 241 -6.04 -32.77 5.14
N ARG A 242 -6.65 -32.29 6.24
CA ARG A 242 -6.16 -31.16 7.03
C ARG A 242 -6.01 -29.82 6.29
N CYS A 243 -6.63 -29.64 5.12
CA CYS A 243 -6.61 -28.38 4.36
C CYS A 243 -7.66 -27.34 4.81
N GLY A 244 -8.41 -27.59 5.90
CA GLY A 244 -9.37 -26.64 6.46
C GLY A 244 -10.81 -26.76 5.99
N LYS A 245 -11.20 -27.87 5.31
CA LYS A 245 -12.59 -28.12 4.86
C LYS A 245 -13.63 -27.94 5.96
N THR A 246 -13.38 -28.57 7.13
CA THR A 246 -14.28 -28.50 8.30
C THR A 246 -14.38 -27.07 8.84
N ASN A 247 -13.26 -26.33 8.88
CA ASN A 247 -13.26 -24.92 9.29
C ASN A 247 -14.11 -24.08 8.33
N LEU A 248 -13.96 -24.27 7.02
CA LEU A 248 -14.76 -23.55 6.04
C LEU A 248 -16.25 -23.89 6.17
N LEU A 249 -16.60 -25.16 6.37
CA LEU A 249 -17.98 -25.58 6.64
C LEU A 249 -18.55 -24.91 7.88
N SER A 250 -17.77 -24.84 8.96
CA SER A 250 -18.17 -24.15 10.21
C SER A 250 -18.42 -22.66 9.99
N CYS A 251 -17.54 -21.99 9.25
CA CYS A 251 -17.72 -20.58 8.89
C CYS A 251 -18.98 -20.34 8.06
N LEU A 252 -19.22 -21.20 7.06
CA LEU A 252 -20.43 -21.12 6.23
C LEU A 252 -21.70 -21.38 7.03
N ALA A 253 -21.71 -22.39 7.90
CA ALA A 253 -22.84 -22.71 8.75
C ALA A 253 -23.16 -21.55 9.72
N LYS A 254 -22.14 -20.98 10.38
CA LYS A 254 -22.29 -19.77 11.22
C LYS A 254 -22.84 -18.58 10.39
N GLY A 255 -22.34 -18.38 9.20
CA GLY A 255 -22.83 -17.34 8.29
C GLY A 255 -24.30 -17.55 7.88
N MET A 256 -24.71 -18.80 7.60
CA MET A 256 -26.11 -19.13 7.31
C MET A 256 -27.04 -18.83 8.49
N LEU A 257 -26.61 -19.12 9.71
CA LEU A 257 -27.37 -18.79 10.93
C LEU A 257 -27.50 -17.29 11.10
N LEU A 258 -26.46 -16.52 10.84
CA LEU A 258 -26.53 -15.04 10.84
C LEU A 258 -27.52 -14.49 9.82
N LEU A 259 -27.70 -15.20 8.69
CA LEU A 259 -28.75 -14.92 7.69
C LEU A 259 -30.15 -15.46 8.11
N ARG A 260 -30.30 -15.94 9.35
CA ARG A 260 -31.53 -16.53 9.89
C ARG A 260 -32.03 -17.73 9.08
N SER A 261 -31.10 -18.52 8.49
CA SER A 261 -31.42 -19.75 7.79
C SER A 261 -31.45 -20.93 8.75
N GLN A 262 -32.27 -21.92 8.48
CA GLN A 262 -32.22 -23.22 9.17
C GLN A 262 -31.06 -24.03 8.61
N VAL A 263 -30.24 -24.61 9.45
CA VAL A 263 -29.08 -25.41 9.08
C VAL A 263 -29.24 -26.82 9.64
N VAL A 264 -29.12 -27.84 8.77
CA VAL A 264 -29.08 -29.26 9.16
C VAL A 264 -27.68 -29.76 8.86
N ILE A 265 -27.04 -30.36 9.86
CA ILE A 265 -25.67 -30.88 9.75
C ILE A 265 -25.71 -32.40 9.80
N VAL A 266 -25.05 -33.05 8.84
CA VAL A 266 -24.79 -34.49 8.86
C VAL A 266 -23.29 -34.68 9.02
N ASP A 267 -22.86 -35.13 10.19
CA ASP A 267 -21.44 -35.25 10.56
C ASP A 267 -21.15 -36.64 11.12
N PHE A 268 -20.64 -37.54 10.29
CA PHE A 268 -20.30 -38.91 10.70
C PHE A 268 -18.99 -38.99 11.49
N GLU A 269 -18.10 -38.00 11.34
CA GLU A 269 -16.80 -38.01 12.00
C GLU A 269 -16.79 -37.25 13.33
N GLY A 270 -17.89 -36.59 13.68
CA GLY A 270 -18.04 -35.84 14.90
C GLY A 270 -17.15 -34.58 15.00
N LYS A 271 -16.68 -34.04 13.89
CA LYS A 271 -15.80 -32.86 13.85
C LYS A 271 -16.54 -31.53 13.99
N LEU A 272 -17.87 -31.56 13.86
CA LEU A 272 -18.76 -30.38 13.96
C LEU A 272 -19.67 -30.45 15.19
N GLN A 273 -19.42 -31.36 16.15
CA GLN A 273 -20.30 -31.60 17.32
C GLN A 273 -20.46 -30.37 18.20
N ASP A 274 -19.39 -29.54 18.35
CA ASP A 274 -19.47 -28.35 19.19
C ASP A 274 -20.28 -27.20 18.56
N PHE A 275 -20.61 -27.33 17.27
CA PHE A 275 -21.38 -26.33 16.55
C PHE A 275 -22.82 -26.20 17.07
N GLY A 276 -23.41 -27.28 17.57
CA GLY A 276 -24.76 -27.28 18.14
C GLY A 276 -24.85 -26.69 19.55
N LYS A 277 -23.74 -26.65 20.30
CA LYS A 277 -23.70 -26.18 21.70
C LYS A 277 -23.52 -24.67 21.85
N GLU A 278 -23.03 -23.99 20.83
CA GLU A 278 -22.82 -22.54 20.81
C GLU A 278 -24.09 -21.74 20.38
N ILE A 279 -25.22 -22.40 20.14
CA ILE A 279 -26.42 -21.84 19.51
C ILE A 279 -27.59 -21.72 20.50
N GLU A 280 -27.46 -22.26 21.73
CA GLU A 280 -28.38 -21.99 22.84
C GLU A 280 -27.99 -20.72 23.59
#